data_a0232fcad5bf44137025dc5fc218ea9c
#
_entry.id   a0232fcad5bf44137025dc5fc218ea9c
#
_cell.length_a   1.000
_cell.length_b   1.000
_cell.length_c   1.000
_cell.angle_alpha   90.00
_cell.angle_beta   90.00
_cell.angle_gamma   90.00
#
_symmetry.space_group_name_H-M   'P 1'
#
loop_
_entity.id
_entity.type
_entity.pdbx_description
1 polymer ?
#
loop_
_entity_poly.entity_id
_entity_poly.type
_entity_poly.pdbx_seq_one_letter_code
_entity_poly.pdbx_strand_id
1 'polypeptide(L)'
;MKRILFVTLALVATLSIQSAKAWGGPGHTIIGYIAEQHLTPEAKAKCRHYLRHTLAYEASWMDNWRYCKGFEGTAHWHIGYAYPDRQYTGDLRGKALKQESVRKSAAYRINEFHEQLRTSYKEMSDSTVSNKIRFLIHMIGDMHCPAHVAFPIEDKPSYEESTVYNRYRLKYKGNKYSYHAMWDNVTNILSPKWKVTEWTAAAADHTDKQRAKVCRGDANDWLKGTAKEVVRSYKIVPRDTDVATLSDKKREELTELT
;
A
#
# COMPACT_ATOMS: atom_id res chain seq x y z
N MET A 1 26.95 38.90 -45.56
CA MET A 1 26.73 37.45 -45.34
C MET A 1 26.31 37.24 -43.89
N LYS A 2 25.01 37.03 -43.66
CA LYS A 2 24.45 36.83 -42.34
C LYS A 2 24.44 35.33 -42.04
N ARG A 3 25.18 34.87 -41.00
CA ARG A 3 25.17 33.50 -40.52
C ARG A 3 23.95 33.33 -39.62
N ILE A 4 23.00 32.51 -40.04
CA ILE A 4 21.87 32.08 -39.26
C ILE A 4 22.33 30.93 -38.37
N LEU A 5 22.31 31.15 -37.07
CA LEU A 5 22.61 30.15 -36.04
C LEU A 5 21.35 29.36 -35.76
N PHE A 6 21.24 28.11 -36.18
CA PHE A 6 20.19 27.20 -35.80
C PHE A 6 20.47 26.70 -34.38
N VAL A 7 19.69 27.18 -33.42
CA VAL A 7 19.67 26.61 -32.09
C VAL A 7 18.66 25.47 -32.12
N THR A 8 19.16 24.26 -32.21
CA THR A 8 18.36 23.02 -31.99
C THR A 8 18.03 22.90 -30.52
N LEU A 9 16.78 23.25 -30.16
CA LEU A 9 16.23 23.02 -28.82
C LEU A 9 15.96 21.51 -28.68
N ALA A 10 16.89 20.78 -28.07
CA ALA A 10 16.69 19.39 -27.70
C ALA A 10 15.67 19.36 -26.55
N LEU A 11 14.43 19.03 -26.89
CA LEU A 11 13.38 18.76 -25.92
C LEU A 11 13.72 17.43 -25.21
N VAL A 12 14.45 17.49 -24.11
CA VAL A 12 14.63 16.35 -23.21
C VAL A 12 13.27 16.10 -22.56
N ALA A 13 12.51 15.20 -23.14
CA ALA A 13 11.35 14.62 -22.48
C ALA A 13 11.87 13.85 -21.25
N THR A 14 11.92 14.50 -20.11
CA THR A 14 12.07 13.82 -18.83
C THR A 14 10.84 12.95 -18.65
N LEU A 15 10.94 11.68 -19.05
CA LEU A 15 10.08 10.64 -18.59
C LEU A 15 10.24 10.62 -17.06
N SER A 16 9.38 11.34 -16.37
CA SER A 16 9.19 11.17 -14.95
C SER A 16 8.78 9.70 -14.75
N ILE A 17 9.74 8.88 -14.35
CA ILE A 17 9.47 7.57 -13.80
C ILE A 17 8.70 7.87 -12.52
N GLN A 18 7.38 7.88 -12.61
CA GLN A 18 6.54 7.85 -11.43
C GLN A 18 6.86 6.53 -10.75
N SER A 19 7.69 6.60 -9.71
CA SER A 19 7.90 5.46 -8.81
C SER A 19 6.52 5.05 -8.32
N ALA A 20 6.16 3.79 -8.60
CA ALA A 20 4.94 3.21 -8.10
C ALA A 20 4.93 3.37 -6.56
N LYS A 21 3.96 4.11 -6.07
CA LYS A 21 3.71 4.30 -4.64
C LYS A 21 2.54 3.41 -4.28
N ALA A 22 2.70 2.61 -3.25
CA ALA A 22 1.65 1.79 -2.65
C ALA A 22 0.42 2.65 -2.35
N TRP A 23 -0.77 2.13 -2.63
CA TRP A 23 -1.97 2.95 -2.51
C TRP A 23 -1.64 4.41 -2.82
N GLY A 24 -1.26 4.83 -3.98
CA GLY A 24 -0.72 6.17 -4.24
C GLY A 24 -1.14 7.23 -3.21
N GLY A 25 -0.50 8.35 -3.15
CA GLY A 25 -0.77 9.35 -2.10
C GLY A 25 -2.26 9.54 -1.74
N PRO A 26 -3.20 9.58 -2.72
CA PRO A 26 -4.64 9.68 -2.43
C PRO A 26 -5.18 8.51 -1.59
N GLY A 27 -4.81 7.26 -1.88
CA GLY A 27 -5.28 6.09 -1.13
C GLY A 27 -4.82 6.11 0.33
N HIS A 28 -3.53 6.37 0.57
CA HIS A 28 -3.04 6.55 1.95
C HIS A 28 -3.71 7.70 2.67
N THR A 29 -3.97 8.81 1.98
CA THR A 29 -4.69 9.95 2.56
C THR A 29 -6.10 9.57 2.99
N ILE A 30 -6.85 8.81 2.17
CA ILE A 30 -8.19 8.30 2.49
C ILE A 30 -8.13 7.42 3.75
N ILE A 31 -7.21 6.47 3.81
CA ILE A 31 -7.01 5.58 4.97
C ILE A 31 -6.72 6.40 6.23
N GLY A 32 -5.81 7.38 6.14
CA GLY A 32 -5.48 8.26 7.25
C GLY A 32 -6.68 9.08 7.74
N TYR A 33 -7.52 9.59 6.86
CA TYR A 33 -8.76 10.29 7.21
C TYR A 33 -9.74 9.39 7.95
N ILE A 34 -9.99 8.20 7.44
CA ILE A 34 -10.90 7.23 8.07
C ILE A 34 -10.37 6.85 9.45
N ALA A 35 -9.09 6.50 9.56
CA ALA A 35 -8.47 6.15 10.82
C ALA A 35 -8.60 7.27 11.86
N GLU A 36 -8.36 8.54 11.47
CA GLU A 36 -8.45 9.67 12.38
C GLU A 36 -9.86 9.91 12.92
N GLN A 37 -10.91 9.57 12.16
CA GLN A 37 -12.30 9.68 12.59
C GLN A 37 -12.66 8.67 13.68
N HIS A 38 -11.94 7.53 13.74
CA HIS A 38 -12.22 6.44 14.68
C HIS A 38 -11.25 6.42 15.88
N LEU A 39 -10.32 7.35 15.97
CA LEU A 39 -9.48 7.49 17.15
C LEU A 39 -10.30 7.94 18.37
N THR A 40 -10.01 7.35 19.54
CA THR A 40 -10.49 7.92 20.80
C THR A 40 -9.94 9.33 20.99
N PRO A 41 -10.62 10.21 21.76
CA PRO A 41 -10.09 11.55 22.04
C PRO A 41 -8.66 11.55 22.59
N GLU A 42 -8.32 10.59 23.45
CA GLU A 42 -6.99 10.42 24.01
C GLU A 42 -5.96 10.02 22.93
N ALA A 43 -6.27 9.02 22.09
CA ALA A 43 -5.40 8.60 20.99
C ALA A 43 -5.18 9.75 20.00
N LYS A 44 -6.22 10.51 19.69
CA LYS A 44 -6.15 11.68 18.81
C LYS A 44 -5.24 12.77 19.39
N ALA A 45 -5.35 13.04 20.69
CA ALA A 45 -4.49 14.01 21.36
C ALA A 45 -3.01 13.56 21.34
N LYS A 46 -2.72 12.28 21.58
CA LYS A 46 -1.36 11.71 21.50
C LYS A 46 -0.82 11.77 20.07
N CYS A 47 -1.59 11.38 19.08
CA CYS A 47 -1.16 11.48 17.68
C CYS A 47 -0.82 12.94 17.31
N ARG A 48 -1.64 13.90 17.68
CA ARG A 48 -1.36 15.33 17.45
C ARG A 48 -0.08 15.81 18.14
N HIS A 49 0.16 15.35 19.37
CA HIS A 49 1.36 15.69 20.10
C HIS A 49 2.62 15.23 19.36
N TYR A 50 2.67 13.96 18.95
CA TYR A 50 3.86 13.39 18.33
C TYR A 50 4.01 13.74 16.83
N LEU A 51 2.92 13.78 16.07
CA LEU A 51 2.98 13.98 14.62
C LEU A 51 2.94 15.47 14.24
N ARG A 52 2.30 16.32 15.04
CA ARG A 52 2.01 17.75 14.76
C ARG A 52 1.12 17.98 13.53
N HIS A 53 0.74 16.94 12.82
CA HIS A 53 -0.12 16.92 11.65
C HIS A 53 -1.21 15.85 11.80
N THR A 54 -2.14 15.82 10.85
CA THR A 54 -3.18 14.79 10.80
C THR A 54 -2.61 13.45 10.34
N LEU A 55 -3.29 12.33 10.67
CA LEU A 55 -2.92 11.02 10.13
C LEU A 55 -2.95 11.01 8.60
N ALA A 56 -3.93 11.68 8.01
CA ALA A 56 -4.05 11.82 6.56
C ALA A 56 -2.84 12.51 5.92
N TYR A 57 -2.28 13.53 6.56
CA TYR A 57 -1.08 14.21 6.08
C TYR A 57 0.15 13.30 6.14
N GLU A 58 0.29 12.55 7.21
CA GLU A 58 1.45 11.68 7.45
C GLU A 58 1.37 10.32 6.74
N ALA A 59 0.22 9.96 6.18
CA ALA A 59 -0.02 8.63 5.66
C ALA A 59 0.93 8.21 4.52
N SER A 60 1.40 9.15 3.70
CA SER A 60 2.37 8.91 2.62
C SER A 60 3.82 9.21 3.03
N TRP A 61 4.07 9.51 4.30
CA TRP A 61 5.40 9.94 4.76
C TRP A 61 6.47 8.88 4.45
N MET A 62 6.21 7.62 4.69
CA MET A 62 7.16 6.53 4.52
C MET A 62 7.65 6.39 3.06
N ASP A 63 6.78 6.54 2.09
CA ASP A 63 7.11 6.54 0.67
C ASP A 63 8.11 7.62 0.28
N ASN A 64 7.95 8.79 0.88
CA ASN A 64 8.82 9.93 0.60
C ASN A 64 10.20 9.78 1.22
N TRP A 65 10.29 9.07 2.36
CA TRP A 65 11.51 8.97 3.15
C TRP A 65 12.31 7.69 2.93
N ARG A 66 11.75 6.65 2.33
CA ARG A 66 12.42 5.34 2.13
C ARG A 66 13.77 5.39 1.41
N TYR A 67 14.06 6.46 0.69
CA TYR A 67 15.32 6.68 -0.01
C TYR A 67 16.24 7.67 0.71
N CYS A 68 15.83 8.22 1.83
CA CYS A 68 16.63 9.16 2.61
C CYS A 68 17.59 8.41 3.53
N LYS A 69 18.73 9.08 3.83
CA LYS A 69 19.74 8.54 4.76
C LYS A 69 19.11 8.14 6.10
N GLY A 70 19.35 6.90 6.51
CA GLY A 70 18.82 6.32 7.75
C GLY A 70 17.49 5.58 7.58
N PHE A 71 16.86 5.60 6.38
CA PHE A 71 15.62 4.91 6.07
C PHE A 71 15.74 3.90 4.91
N GLU A 72 16.94 3.70 4.37
CA GLU A 72 17.19 2.87 3.18
C GLU A 72 16.74 1.41 3.37
N GLY A 73 16.77 0.93 4.61
CA GLY A 73 16.32 -0.42 4.96
C GLY A 73 14.80 -0.61 4.98
N THR A 74 14.03 0.49 4.90
CA THR A 74 12.56 0.44 5.06
C THR A 74 11.82 0.04 3.79
N ALA A 75 12.47 0.02 2.63
CA ALA A 75 11.83 -0.33 1.36
C ALA A 75 11.12 -1.71 1.37
N HIS A 76 11.64 -2.66 2.12
CA HIS A 76 11.05 -4.00 2.26
C HIS A 76 9.88 -4.05 3.27
N TRP A 77 9.69 -3.02 4.09
CA TRP A 77 8.61 -2.97 5.07
C TRP A 77 7.25 -2.67 4.45
N HIS A 78 7.22 -2.27 3.17
CA HIS A 78 5.99 -2.08 2.40
C HIS A 78 5.32 -3.40 1.98
N ILE A 79 5.99 -4.54 2.16
CA ILE A 79 5.59 -5.81 1.56
C ILE A 79 5.24 -6.82 2.64
N GLY A 80 4.07 -7.45 2.51
CA GLY A 80 3.69 -8.64 3.25
C GLY A 80 3.89 -9.91 2.41
N TYR A 81 4.29 -11.02 3.03
CA TYR A 81 4.46 -12.31 2.36
C TYR A 81 3.41 -13.28 2.85
N ALA A 82 2.52 -13.73 1.96
CA ALA A 82 1.41 -14.60 2.33
C ALA A 82 1.01 -15.60 1.27
N TYR A 83 0.34 -16.67 1.74
CA TYR A 83 -0.48 -17.57 0.95
C TYR A 83 -1.88 -17.59 1.54
N PRO A 84 -2.97 -17.62 0.74
CA PRO A 84 -4.34 -17.58 1.23
C PRO A 84 -4.71 -18.78 2.10
N ASP A 85 -4.12 -19.94 1.82
CA ASP A 85 -4.40 -21.24 2.43
C ASP A 85 -3.44 -21.62 3.56
N ARG A 86 -2.42 -20.80 3.82
CA ARG A 86 -1.38 -21.09 4.81
C ARG A 86 -1.19 -19.96 5.78
N GLN A 87 -0.89 -20.34 6.99
CA GLN A 87 -0.35 -19.40 7.94
C GLN A 87 1.01 -18.91 7.43
N TYR A 88 1.27 -17.62 7.49
CA TYR A 88 2.57 -17.09 7.14
C TYR A 88 3.63 -17.66 8.08
N THR A 89 4.45 -18.54 7.55
CA THR A 89 5.55 -19.19 8.30
C THR A 89 6.92 -18.75 7.82
N GLY A 90 6.97 -17.89 6.82
CA GLY A 90 8.21 -17.57 6.11
C GLY A 90 8.58 -18.61 5.05
N ASP A 91 7.74 -19.60 4.82
CA ASP A 91 7.97 -20.65 3.84
C ASP A 91 7.15 -20.40 2.58
N LEU A 92 7.84 -19.99 1.54
CA LEU A 92 7.29 -19.90 0.20
C LEU A 92 7.71 -21.17 -0.56
N ARG A 93 6.86 -22.17 -0.68
CA ARG A 93 7.13 -23.45 -1.37
C ARG A 93 8.09 -24.41 -0.66
N GLY A 94 8.03 -24.50 0.65
CA GLY A 94 8.92 -25.37 1.41
C GLY A 94 10.36 -24.85 1.46
N LYS A 95 10.59 -23.61 1.04
CA LYS A 95 11.84 -22.90 1.28
C LYS A 95 11.59 -21.84 2.34
N ALA A 96 12.12 -22.04 3.52
CA ALA A 96 12.07 -21.05 4.57
C ALA A 96 12.66 -19.72 4.05
N LEU A 97 11.89 -18.64 4.17
CA LEU A 97 12.47 -17.32 4.01
C LEU A 97 13.56 -17.14 5.07
N LYS A 98 14.68 -16.54 4.68
CA LYS A 98 15.72 -16.20 5.65
C LYS A 98 15.06 -15.36 6.75
N GLN A 99 15.40 -15.62 8.01
CA GLN A 99 14.85 -14.91 9.17
C GLN A 99 14.94 -13.39 9.02
N GLU A 100 15.97 -12.90 8.33
CA GLU A 100 16.13 -11.49 7.99
C GLU A 100 15.03 -10.97 7.05
N SER A 101 14.61 -11.76 6.05
CA SER A 101 13.51 -11.36 5.14
C SER A 101 12.17 -11.31 5.86
N VAL A 102 11.93 -12.22 6.82
CA VAL A 102 10.75 -12.18 7.68
C VAL A 102 10.71 -10.91 8.51
N ARG A 103 11.81 -10.55 9.16
CA ARG A 103 11.93 -9.33 9.97
C ARG A 103 11.83 -8.04 9.16
N LYS A 104 12.02 -8.11 7.85
CA LYS A 104 11.84 -6.99 6.92
C LYS A 104 10.42 -6.93 6.35
N SER A 105 9.52 -7.82 6.72
CA SER A 105 8.13 -7.82 6.24
C SER A 105 7.28 -6.78 6.97
N ALA A 106 6.28 -6.26 6.28
CA ALA A 106 5.31 -5.33 6.86
C ALA A 106 4.62 -5.90 8.11
N ALA A 107 4.12 -7.13 8.04
CA ALA A 107 3.40 -7.76 9.16
C ALA A 107 4.27 -7.86 10.44
N TYR A 108 5.53 -8.26 10.28
CA TYR A 108 6.46 -8.31 11.42
C TYR A 108 6.66 -6.92 12.03
N ARG A 109 6.90 -5.91 11.20
CA ARG A 109 7.16 -4.54 11.67
C ARG A 109 5.93 -3.88 12.29
N ILE A 110 4.75 -4.14 11.76
CA ILE A 110 3.51 -3.65 12.36
C ILE A 110 3.35 -4.21 13.78
N ASN A 111 3.46 -5.52 13.95
CA ASN A 111 3.32 -6.16 15.26
C ASN A 111 4.43 -5.70 16.23
N GLU A 112 5.66 -5.57 15.77
CA GLU A 112 6.79 -5.08 16.58
C GLU A 112 6.55 -3.64 17.05
N PHE A 113 6.20 -2.72 16.15
CA PHE A 113 6.02 -1.30 16.51
C PHE A 113 4.77 -1.08 17.34
N HIS A 114 3.70 -1.83 17.07
CA HIS A 114 2.50 -1.82 17.90
C HIS A 114 2.84 -2.21 19.35
N GLU A 115 3.55 -3.32 19.56
CA GLU A 115 3.92 -3.77 20.88
C GLU A 115 4.86 -2.78 21.59
N GLN A 116 5.86 -2.27 20.89
CA GLN A 116 6.77 -1.26 21.45
C GLN A 116 6.06 0.03 21.86
N LEU A 117 5.13 0.53 21.04
CA LEU A 117 4.33 1.70 21.40
C LEU A 117 3.38 1.40 22.56
N ARG A 118 2.79 0.21 22.62
CA ARG A 118 1.89 -0.19 23.69
C ARG A 118 2.60 -0.26 25.05
N THR A 119 3.82 -0.76 25.09
CA THR A 119 4.53 -1.06 26.34
C THR A 119 5.51 0.02 26.79
N SER A 120 6.17 0.68 25.87
CA SER A 120 7.39 1.45 26.17
C SER A 120 7.44 2.86 25.52
N TYR A 121 6.32 3.39 24.99
CA TYR A 121 6.36 4.68 24.29
C TYR A 121 6.84 5.84 25.17
N LYS A 122 6.62 5.78 26.49
CA LYS A 122 7.03 6.81 27.44
C LYS A 122 8.56 6.88 27.65
N GLU A 123 9.26 5.79 27.34
CA GLU A 123 10.71 5.65 27.46
C GLU A 123 11.44 6.03 26.16
N MET A 124 10.69 6.26 25.08
CA MET A 124 11.22 6.62 23.78
C MET A 124 11.31 8.12 23.61
N SER A 125 12.21 8.58 22.74
CA SER A 125 12.20 9.97 22.29
C SER A 125 10.95 10.26 21.46
N ASP A 126 10.48 11.50 21.45
CA ASP A 126 9.34 11.95 20.66
C ASP A 126 9.51 11.63 19.16
N SER A 127 10.72 11.77 18.64
CA SER A 127 11.03 11.44 17.26
C SER A 127 10.88 9.95 16.97
N THR A 128 11.28 9.10 17.91
CA THR A 128 11.10 7.64 17.78
C THR A 128 9.63 7.26 17.79
N VAL A 129 8.83 7.81 18.70
CA VAL A 129 7.38 7.59 18.76
C VAL A 129 6.73 8.08 17.47
N SER A 130 7.05 9.29 17.04
CA SER A 130 6.54 9.90 15.81
C SER A 130 6.80 9.00 14.58
N ASN A 131 8.03 8.54 14.41
CA ASN A 131 8.39 7.68 13.28
C ASN A 131 7.64 6.34 13.31
N LYS A 132 7.50 5.72 14.51
CA LYS A 132 6.74 4.47 14.64
C LYS A 132 5.26 4.65 14.28
N ILE A 133 4.63 5.75 14.68
CA ILE A 133 3.25 6.07 14.29
C ILE A 133 3.16 6.24 12.77
N ARG A 134 4.07 6.99 12.14
CA ARG A 134 4.12 7.17 10.68
C ARG A 134 4.28 5.85 9.94
N PHE A 135 5.18 4.99 10.38
CA PHE A 135 5.35 3.66 9.83
C PHE A 135 4.09 2.82 9.94
N LEU A 136 3.43 2.83 11.11
CA LEU A 136 2.19 2.06 11.30
C LEU A 136 1.07 2.53 10.37
N ILE A 137 0.83 3.85 10.28
CA ILE A 137 -0.21 4.39 9.39
C ILE A 137 -0.01 3.92 7.96
N HIS A 138 1.22 3.99 7.46
CA HIS A 138 1.56 3.63 6.09
C HIS A 138 1.51 2.12 5.87
N MET A 139 2.24 1.35 6.66
CA MET A 139 2.35 -0.10 6.51
C MET A 139 1.01 -0.84 6.69
N ILE A 140 0.12 -0.36 7.56
CA ILE A 140 -1.22 -0.93 7.69
C ILE A 140 -2.01 -0.70 6.40
N GLY A 141 -1.90 0.46 5.79
CA GLY A 141 -2.49 0.72 4.48
C GLY A 141 -1.94 -0.23 3.41
N ASP A 142 -0.62 -0.35 3.29
CA ASP A 142 0.03 -1.25 2.34
C ASP A 142 -0.39 -2.71 2.55
N MET A 143 -0.48 -3.15 3.81
CA MET A 143 -0.87 -4.51 4.16
C MET A 143 -2.27 -4.89 3.65
N HIS A 144 -3.16 -3.92 3.49
CA HIS A 144 -4.50 -4.12 2.96
C HIS A 144 -4.58 -3.91 1.44
N CYS A 145 -3.49 -3.50 0.79
CA CYS A 145 -3.41 -3.37 -0.65
C CYS A 145 -2.99 -4.70 -1.31
N PRO A 146 -3.78 -5.28 -2.21
CA PRO A 146 -3.43 -6.54 -2.88
C PRO A 146 -2.08 -6.51 -3.61
N ALA A 147 -1.64 -5.34 -4.08
CA ALA A 147 -0.35 -5.19 -4.76
C ALA A 147 0.87 -5.29 -3.83
N HIS A 148 0.66 -5.10 -2.53
CA HIS A 148 1.71 -5.16 -1.50
C HIS A 148 1.79 -6.50 -0.78
N VAL A 149 0.96 -7.44 -1.16
CA VAL A 149 1.07 -8.82 -0.70
C VAL A 149 1.86 -9.62 -1.75
N ALA A 150 3.05 -10.08 -1.36
CA ALA A 150 3.85 -10.99 -2.16
C ALA A 150 3.14 -12.34 -2.20
N PHE A 151 2.32 -12.51 -3.21
CA PHE A 151 1.52 -13.67 -3.46
C PHE A 151 1.90 -14.30 -4.81
N PRO A 152 1.95 -15.64 -4.90
CA PRO A 152 2.27 -16.30 -6.15
C PRO A 152 1.29 -15.93 -7.27
N ILE A 153 1.82 -15.78 -8.47
CA ILE A 153 1.04 -15.61 -9.68
C ILE A 153 0.81 -17.00 -10.26
N GLU A 154 -0.47 -17.41 -10.40
CA GLU A 154 -0.88 -18.71 -10.96
C GLU A 154 -0.41 -19.93 -10.15
N ASP A 155 -0.46 -21.12 -10.78
CA ASP A 155 -0.13 -22.41 -10.15
C ASP A 155 1.37 -22.64 -9.92
N LYS A 156 2.20 -21.72 -10.37
CA LYS A 156 3.65 -21.75 -10.14
C LYS A 156 4.10 -20.64 -9.19
N PRO A 157 3.77 -20.77 -7.92
CA PRO A 157 4.05 -19.73 -6.95
C PRO A 157 5.56 -19.61 -6.73
N SER A 158 6.14 -18.50 -7.16
CA SER A 158 7.49 -18.12 -6.73
C SER A 158 7.44 -16.71 -6.18
N TYR A 159 8.24 -16.47 -5.16
CA TYR A 159 8.40 -15.14 -4.58
C TYR A 159 8.76 -14.10 -5.65
N GLU A 160 9.61 -14.48 -6.62
CA GLU A 160 10.05 -13.62 -7.72
C GLU A 160 8.96 -13.34 -8.75
N GLU A 161 7.89 -14.13 -8.77
CA GLU A 161 6.75 -13.98 -9.68
C GLU A 161 5.53 -13.36 -8.98
N SER A 162 5.75 -12.75 -7.82
CA SER A 162 4.69 -12.06 -7.09
C SER A 162 4.34 -10.71 -7.71
N THR A 163 3.16 -10.19 -7.34
CA THR A 163 2.64 -8.89 -7.78
C THR A 163 3.56 -7.73 -7.44
N VAL A 164 4.26 -7.79 -6.30
CA VAL A 164 5.15 -6.72 -5.84
C VAL A 164 6.34 -6.45 -6.76
N TYR A 165 6.73 -7.43 -7.60
CA TYR A 165 7.81 -7.27 -8.57
C TYR A 165 7.35 -6.77 -9.94
N ASN A 166 6.14 -6.27 -10.07
CA ASN A 166 5.58 -5.74 -11.32
C ASN A 166 5.61 -6.74 -12.50
N ARG A 167 5.62 -8.04 -12.22
CA ARG A 167 5.67 -9.08 -13.24
C ARG A 167 4.29 -9.46 -13.76
N TYR A 168 3.22 -9.14 -13.02
CA TYR A 168 1.86 -9.30 -13.51
C TYR A 168 1.53 -8.12 -14.43
N ARG A 169 1.50 -8.39 -15.72
CA ARG A 169 1.33 -7.38 -16.77
C ARG A 169 -0.13 -7.11 -17.06
N LEU A 170 -0.43 -5.83 -17.19
CA LEU A 170 -1.71 -5.27 -17.60
C LEU A 170 -1.48 -4.24 -18.69
N LYS A 171 -2.55 -3.61 -19.13
CA LYS A 171 -2.55 -2.42 -19.99
C LYS A 171 -3.35 -1.30 -19.33
N TYR A 172 -3.03 -0.08 -19.69
CA TYR A 172 -3.83 1.10 -19.38
C TYR A 172 -3.81 2.03 -20.59
N LYS A 173 -4.98 2.22 -21.20
CA LYS A 173 -5.12 2.98 -22.47
C LYS A 173 -4.16 2.48 -23.55
N GLY A 174 -4.09 1.16 -23.72
CA GLY A 174 -3.23 0.49 -24.69
C GLY A 174 -1.75 0.39 -24.32
N ASN A 175 -1.28 1.11 -23.30
CA ASN A 175 0.12 1.09 -22.88
C ASN A 175 0.40 -0.01 -21.87
N LYS A 176 1.66 -0.46 -21.79
CA LYS A 176 2.12 -1.41 -20.77
C LYS A 176 1.87 -0.84 -19.36
N TYR A 177 1.27 -1.63 -18.52
CA TYR A 177 0.96 -1.27 -17.15
C TYR A 177 1.26 -2.45 -16.23
N SER A 178 1.42 -2.22 -14.93
CA SER A 178 1.62 -3.30 -13.98
C SER A 178 0.41 -3.42 -13.05
N TYR A 179 0.22 -4.60 -12.49
CA TYR A 179 -0.77 -4.83 -11.45
C TYR A 179 -0.53 -3.92 -10.24
N HIS A 180 0.72 -3.75 -9.85
CA HIS A 180 1.10 -2.85 -8.77
C HIS A 180 0.67 -1.40 -9.07
N ALA A 181 1.06 -0.86 -10.24
CA ALA A 181 0.66 0.48 -10.63
C ALA A 181 -0.86 0.65 -10.78
N MET A 182 -1.59 -0.41 -11.13
CA MET A 182 -3.05 -0.39 -11.16
C MET A 182 -3.62 -0.13 -9.76
N TRP A 183 -3.16 -0.86 -8.76
CA TRP A 183 -3.64 -0.70 -7.39
C TRP A 183 -3.24 0.64 -6.79
N ASP A 184 -2.02 1.11 -7.04
CA ASP A 184 -1.55 2.42 -6.59
C ASP A 184 -2.39 3.57 -7.16
N ASN A 185 -3.01 3.36 -8.31
CA ASN A 185 -3.82 4.35 -9.00
C ASN A 185 -5.31 3.97 -9.10
N VAL A 186 -5.75 2.99 -8.32
CA VAL A 186 -7.09 2.40 -8.46
C VAL A 186 -8.21 3.43 -8.27
N THR A 187 -8.06 4.35 -7.35
CA THR A 187 -9.04 5.42 -7.11
C THR A 187 -9.26 6.28 -8.36
N ASN A 188 -8.18 6.63 -9.06
CA ASN A 188 -8.26 7.40 -10.31
C ASN A 188 -8.79 6.56 -11.48
N ILE A 189 -8.49 5.25 -11.49
CA ILE A 189 -8.98 4.34 -12.54
C ILE A 189 -10.48 4.11 -12.41
N LEU A 190 -10.96 3.87 -11.19
CA LEU A 190 -12.37 3.57 -10.93
C LEU A 190 -13.25 4.81 -10.97
N SER A 191 -12.83 5.88 -10.35
CA SER A 191 -13.61 7.11 -10.24
C SER A 191 -12.73 8.35 -10.40
N PRO A 192 -12.30 8.68 -11.63
CA PRO A 192 -11.33 9.75 -11.88
C PRO A 192 -11.84 11.16 -11.53
N LYS A 193 -13.14 11.33 -11.31
CA LYS A 193 -13.75 12.59 -10.90
C LYS A 193 -13.89 12.74 -9.38
N TRP A 194 -13.74 11.63 -8.64
CA TRP A 194 -13.85 11.66 -7.19
C TRP A 194 -12.57 12.22 -6.56
N LYS A 195 -12.77 13.09 -5.58
CA LYS A 195 -11.71 13.58 -4.71
C LYS A 195 -11.56 12.66 -3.51
N VAL A 196 -10.55 12.91 -2.70
CA VAL A 196 -10.33 12.19 -1.43
C VAL A 196 -11.57 12.18 -0.54
N THR A 197 -12.33 13.29 -0.51
CA THR A 197 -13.54 13.43 0.30
C THR A 197 -14.66 12.48 -0.10
N GLU A 198 -14.90 12.30 -1.40
CA GLU A 198 -15.93 11.37 -1.89
C GLU A 198 -15.53 9.92 -1.61
N TRP A 199 -14.27 9.59 -1.87
CA TRP A 199 -13.74 8.26 -1.54
C TRP A 199 -13.78 7.97 -0.03
N THR A 200 -13.41 8.96 0.80
CA THR A 200 -13.46 8.82 2.26
C THR A 200 -14.90 8.57 2.72
N ALA A 201 -15.87 9.32 2.18
CA ALA A 201 -17.27 9.14 2.55
C ALA A 201 -17.79 7.75 2.15
N ALA A 202 -17.46 7.27 0.95
CA ALA A 202 -17.87 5.95 0.49
C ALA A 202 -17.24 4.81 1.29
N ALA A 203 -15.94 4.92 1.60
CA ALA A 203 -15.22 3.89 2.37
C ALA A 203 -15.50 3.93 3.88
N ALA A 204 -15.98 5.04 4.43
CA ALA A 204 -16.31 5.16 5.85
C ALA A 204 -17.72 4.65 6.21
N ASP A 205 -18.55 4.31 5.22
CA ASP A 205 -19.93 3.84 5.43
C ASP A 205 -19.95 2.37 5.91
N HIS A 206 -19.44 2.17 7.12
CA HIS A 206 -19.43 0.86 7.77
C HIS A 206 -20.00 0.94 9.18
N THR A 207 -20.78 -0.07 9.56
CA THR A 207 -21.29 -0.21 10.93
C THR A 207 -20.15 -0.52 11.91
N ASP A 208 -20.35 -0.22 13.20
CA ASP A 208 -19.40 -0.57 14.26
C ASP A 208 -19.08 -2.06 14.28
N LYS A 209 -20.08 -2.92 13.99
CA LYS A 209 -19.90 -4.37 13.90
C LYS A 209 -18.96 -4.78 12.75
N GLN A 210 -19.09 -4.14 11.60
CA GLN A 210 -18.21 -4.39 10.44
C GLN A 210 -16.79 -3.92 10.75
N ARG A 211 -16.62 -2.72 11.30
CA ARG A 211 -15.31 -2.21 11.74
C ARG A 211 -14.66 -3.11 12.78
N ALA A 212 -15.39 -3.51 13.81
CA ALA A 212 -14.87 -4.42 14.82
C ALA A 212 -14.46 -5.78 14.26
N LYS A 213 -15.11 -6.23 13.17
CA LYS A 213 -14.74 -7.48 12.49
C LYS A 213 -13.41 -7.34 11.76
N VAL A 214 -13.19 -6.27 10.98
CA VAL A 214 -11.96 -6.09 10.19
C VAL A 214 -10.76 -5.73 11.06
N CYS A 215 -10.98 -5.10 12.20
CA CYS A 215 -9.92 -4.76 13.17
C CYS A 215 -9.50 -5.96 14.06
N ARG A 216 -10.13 -7.13 13.92
CA ARG A 216 -9.75 -8.31 14.73
C ARG A 216 -8.42 -8.89 14.32
N GLY A 217 -7.73 -9.50 15.31
CA GLY A 217 -6.46 -10.18 15.08
C GLY A 217 -5.27 -9.23 15.06
N ASP A 218 -4.23 -9.65 14.38
CA ASP A 218 -3.00 -8.91 14.22
C ASP A 218 -2.62 -8.76 12.73
N ALA A 219 -1.46 -8.19 12.46
CA ALA A 219 -1.01 -7.97 11.09
C ALA A 219 -0.88 -9.26 10.26
N ASN A 220 -0.66 -10.42 10.88
CA ASN A 220 -0.63 -11.70 10.17
C ASN A 220 -2.03 -12.14 9.74
N ASP A 221 -3.05 -11.89 10.56
CA ASP A 221 -4.44 -12.22 10.22
C ASP A 221 -4.95 -11.31 9.10
N TRP A 222 -4.62 -10.03 9.14
CA TRP A 222 -4.95 -9.07 8.07
C TRP A 222 -4.26 -9.44 6.76
N LEU A 223 -2.98 -9.81 6.82
CA LEU A 223 -2.22 -10.27 5.65
C LEU A 223 -2.87 -11.48 4.96
N LYS A 224 -3.35 -12.46 5.74
CA LYS A 224 -4.10 -13.61 5.19
C LYS A 224 -5.41 -13.20 4.52
N GLY A 225 -6.09 -12.21 5.10
CA GLY A 225 -7.29 -11.63 4.51
C GLY A 225 -6.99 -11.04 3.14
N THR A 226 -6.02 -10.13 3.07
CA THR A 226 -5.61 -9.48 1.82
C THR A 226 -5.11 -10.47 0.77
N ALA A 227 -4.40 -11.53 1.17
CA ALA A 227 -3.95 -12.57 0.25
C ALA A 227 -5.11 -13.26 -0.49
N LYS A 228 -6.27 -13.44 0.15
CA LYS A 228 -7.48 -13.97 -0.49
C LYS A 228 -8.01 -13.00 -1.55
N GLU A 229 -7.97 -11.70 -1.25
CA GLU A 229 -8.41 -10.66 -2.17
C GLU A 229 -7.45 -10.53 -3.38
N VAL A 230 -6.16 -10.81 -3.23
CA VAL A 230 -5.22 -10.93 -4.36
C VAL A 230 -5.71 -11.95 -5.38
N VAL A 231 -6.09 -13.15 -4.92
CA VAL A 231 -6.61 -14.21 -5.81
C VAL A 231 -7.91 -13.77 -6.49
N ARG A 232 -8.79 -13.12 -5.76
CA ARG A 232 -10.05 -12.59 -6.30
C ARG A 232 -9.78 -11.54 -7.39
N SER A 233 -8.84 -10.62 -7.13
CA SER A 233 -8.51 -9.56 -8.07
C SER A 233 -7.90 -10.06 -9.38
N TYR A 234 -7.13 -11.17 -9.37
CA TYR A 234 -6.63 -11.79 -10.61
C TYR A 234 -7.75 -12.28 -11.52
N LYS A 235 -8.86 -12.74 -10.95
CA LYS A 235 -10.05 -13.17 -11.73
C LYS A 235 -10.77 -11.97 -12.34
N ILE A 236 -10.84 -10.85 -11.62
CA ILE A 236 -11.45 -9.61 -12.12
C ILE A 236 -10.59 -8.99 -13.22
N VAL A 237 -9.28 -8.96 -13.02
CA VAL A 237 -8.32 -8.33 -13.92
C VAL A 237 -7.24 -9.33 -14.35
N PRO A 238 -7.57 -10.26 -15.29
CA PRO A 238 -6.58 -11.18 -15.87
C PRO A 238 -5.41 -10.44 -16.54
N ARG A 239 -4.30 -11.18 -16.75
CA ARG A 239 -3.13 -10.64 -17.49
C ARG A 239 -3.55 -10.00 -18.80
N ASP A 240 -2.81 -8.98 -19.20
CA ASP A 240 -2.98 -8.23 -20.44
C ASP A 240 -4.32 -7.49 -20.59
N THR A 241 -5.18 -7.51 -19.55
CA THR A 241 -6.40 -6.70 -19.51
C THR A 241 -6.05 -5.21 -19.58
N ASP A 242 -6.76 -4.47 -20.44
CA ASP A 242 -6.70 -2.99 -20.39
C ASP A 242 -7.69 -2.49 -19.34
N VAL A 243 -7.17 -2.01 -18.23
CA VAL A 243 -7.99 -1.57 -17.08
C VAL A 243 -8.81 -0.31 -17.38
N ALA A 244 -8.48 0.43 -18.44
CA ALA A 244 -9.29 1.57 -18.88
C ALA A 244 -10.61 1.12 -19.54
N THR A 245 -10.70 -0.12 -20.01
CA THR A 245 -11.86 -0.68 -20.73
C THR A 245 -12.59 -1.76 -19.94
N LEU A 246 -12.40 -1.81 -18.63
CA LEU A 246 -13.17 -2.73 -17.77
C LEU A 246 -14.66 -2.45 -17.89
N SER A 247 -15.46 -3.52 -17.99
CA SER A 247 -16.92 -3.41 -17.92
C SER A 247 -17.37 -2.87 -16.56
N ASP A 248 -18.57 -2.27 -16.53
CA ASP A 248 -19.13 -1.70 -15.29
C ASP A 248 -19.17 -2.72 -14.16
N LYS A 249 -19.59 -3.95 -14.45
CA LYS A 249 -19.59 -5.06 -13.50
C LYS A 249 -18.19 -5.31 -12.89
N LYS A 250 -17.14 -5.36 -13.72
CA LYS A 250 -15.77 -5.58 -13.24
C LYS A 250 -15.23 -4.36 -12.45
N ARG A 251 -15.66 -3.17 -12.83
CA ARG A 251 -15.32 -1.94 -12.07
C ARG A 251 -15.96 -1.97 -10.69
N GLU A 252 -17.22 -2.38 -10.59
CA GLU A 252 -17.94 -2.56 -9.33
C GLU A 252 -17.26 -3.62 -8.46
N GLU A 253 -16.99 -4.82 -9.00
CA GLU A 253 -16.28 -5.89 -8.31
C GLU A 253 -14.89 -5.44 -7.82
N LEU A 254 -14.18 -4.62 -8.59
CA LEU A 254 -12.87 -4.07 -8.19
C LEU A 254 -13.03 -3.00 -7.10
N THR A 255 -14.10 -2.19 -7.16
CA THR A 255 -14.43 -1.18 -6.14
C THR A 255 -14.72 -1.83 -4.79
N GLU A 256 -15.38 -2.99 -4.77
CA GLU A 256 -15.61 -3.75 -3.52
C GLU A 256 -14.31 -4.24 -2.84
N LEU A 257 -13.21 -4.33 -3.60
CA LEU A 257 -11.90 -4.72 -3.07
C LEU A 257 -11.07 -3.52 -2.61
N THR A 258 -11.51 -2.31 -2.97
CA THR A 258 -10.81 -1.07 -2.66
C THR A 258 -11.27 -0.51 -1.32
#